data_a7c03ea7a181afc767093b5b8ba5cf97
#
_entry.id   a7c03ea7a181afc767093b5b8ba5cf97
#
_cell.length_a   1.000
_cell.length_b   1.000
_cell.length_c   1.000
_cell.angle_alpha   90.00
_cell.angle_beta   90.00
_cell.angle_gamma   90.00
#
_symmetry.space_group_name_H-M   'P 1'
#
loop_
_entity.id
_entity.type
_entity.pdbx_description
1 polymer ?
#
loop_
_entity_poly.entity_id
_entity_poly.type
_entity_poly.pdbx_seq_one_letter_code
_entity_poly.pdbx_strand_id
1 'polypeptide(L)'
;VGQGDCLVIEYKDLVCVIDGGSSSESDVGTYTLLPFLKYQGIRQVDYLFLTHSDMDHINGIEALLLQSKTGVTIERVVVTDGKRLEDYGTIGEVVNQQKISVCQMQTGDFIKNGELLLECLSPSKEILENSEKSGNETSMVLLLTCGQFSMLFTGDAENEGETLVMSELHSKKVTGITVLKVAHHGSKNSTGTEFLEVVRPKVSLISCGENNSYGHPHIETLERLREAGSEVFVTKDSGAIVIAVKGGVKIYEYIK
;
A
#
# COMPACT_ATOMS: atom_id res chain seq x y z
N VAL A 1 -5.14 11.36 3.70
CA VAL A 1 -3.73 11.72 3.91
C VAL A 1 -3.21 12.75 2.89
N GLY A 2 -4.07 13.25 1.99
CA GLY A 2 -3.63 14.14 0.92
C GLY A 2 -2.83 13.38 -0.14
N GLN A 3 -1.70 13.94 -0.60
CA GLN A 3 -0.82 13.32 -1.59
C GLN A 3 0.10 12.33 -0.90
N GLY A 4 -0.24 11.05 -0.96
CA GLY A 4 0.48 9.96 -0.32
C GLY A 4 -0.40 8.73 -0.08
N ASP A 5 0.14 7.72 0.54
CA ASP A 5 -0.54 6.46 0.83
C ASP A 5 -0.67 6.19 2.33
N CYS A 6 -1.85 5.71 2.71
CA CYS A 6 -2.11 5.17 4.03
C CYS A 6 -3.31 4.22 3.93
N LEU A 7 -3.07 2.94 4.12
CA LEU A 7 -4.12 1.92 4.01
C LEU A 7 -4.16 1.08 5.28
N VAL A 8 -5.35 0.72 5.72
CA VAL A 8 -5.57 -0.13 6.89
C VAL A 8 -6.37 -1.35 6.48
N ILE A 9 -5.89 -2.52 6.84
CA ILE A 9 -6.56 -3.81 6.64
C ILE A 9 -6.95 -4.36 8.01
N GLU A 10 -8.23 -4.65 8.18
CA GLU A 10 -8.78 -5.31 9.35
C GLU A 10 -9.42 -6.63 8.96
N TYR A 11 -8.97 -7.73 9.57
CA TYR A 11 -9.55 -9.04 9.38
C TYR A 11 -9.51 -9.84 10.68
N LYS A 12 -10.67 -10.05 11.31
CA LYS A 12 -10.78 -10.66 12.66
C LYS A 12 -9.94 -9.89 13.68
N ASP A 13 -8.91 -10.54 14.21
CA ASP A 13 -7.93 -10.02 15.16
C ASP A 13 -6.65 -9.50 14.52
N LEU A 14 -6.52 -9.62 13.19
CA LEU A 14 -5.37 -9.12 12.44
C LEU A 14 -5.60 -7.68 11.96
N VAL A 15 -4.67 -6.81 12.27
CA VAL A 15 -4.61 -5.45 11.75
C VAL A 15 -3.29 -5.22 11.03
N CYS A 16 -3.36 -4.79 9.77
CA CYS A 16 -2.20 -4.37 9.00
C CYS A 16 -2.35 -2.90 8.58
N VAL A 17 -1.25 -2.18 8.60
CA VAL A 17 -1.15 -0.84 8.01
C VAL A 17 -0.13 -0.91 6.88
N ILE A 18 -0.46 -0.36 5.72
CA ILE A 18 0.45 -0.23 4.58
C ILE A 18 0.67 1.25 4.34
N ASP A 19 1.91 1.67 4.53
CA ASP A 19 2.35 3.06 4.47
C ASP A 19 1.59 4.00 5.44
N GLY A 20 1.96 5.25 5.46
CA GLY A 20 1.34 6.27 6.30
C GLY A 20 2.03 7.61 6.12
N GLY A 21 2.11 8.06 4.87
CA GLY A 21 2.80 9.29 4.51
C GLY A 21 1.95 10.26 3.70
N SER A 22 2.51 11.44 3.50
CA SER A 22 1.97 12.50 2.66
C SER A 22 3.04 13.50 2.28
N SER A 23 3.07 13.94 1.02
CA SER A 23 3.89 15.08 0.60
C SER A 23 3.15 16.42 0.70
N SER A 24 1.84 16.41 0.95
CA SER A 24 1.02 17.63 1.07
C SER A 24 0.59 17.96 2.50
N GLU A 25 0.62 16.98 3.41
CA GLU A 25 0.18 17.13 4.80
C GLU A 25 1.34 16.85 5.75
N SER A 26 1.54 17.72 6.71
CA SER A 26 2.53 17.50 7.76
C SER A 26 1.97 16.59 8.83
N ASP A 27 2.81 15.69 9.36
CA ASP A 27 2.52 14.87 10.53
C ASP A 27 1.19 14.06 10.42
N VAL A 28 1.03 13.37 9.30
CA VAL A 28 -0.11 12.46 9.03
C VAL A 28 -0.25 11.40 10.13
N GLY A 29 0.86 10.96 10.72
CA GLY A 29 0.85 10.00 11.81
C GLY A 29 0.07 10.48 13.02
N THR A 30 0.35 11.70 13.50
CA THR A 30 -0.29 12.28 14.68
C THR A 30 -1.72 12.73 14.43
N TYR A 31 -1.98 13.40 13.28
CA TYR A 31 -3.25 14.09 13.08
C TYR A 31 -4.26 13.30 12.24
N THR A 32 -3.84 12.24 11.55
CA THR A 32 -4.73 11.45 10.69
C THR A 32 -4.74 9.97 11.09
N LEU A 33 -3.59 9.27 10.99
CA LEU A 33 -3.54 7.83 11.16
C LEU A 33 -3.83 7.40 12.61
N LEU A 34 -3.14 7.97 13.58
CA LEU A 34 -3.33 7.61 14.99
C LEU A 34 -4.75 7.93 15.50
N PRO A 35 -5.37 9.09 15.21
CA PRO A 35 -6.77 9.34 15.51
C PRO A 35 -7.73 8.36 14.85
N PHE A 36 -7.48 8.00 13.58
CA PHE A 36 -8.28 7.01 12.87
C PHE A 36 -8.22 5.65 13.56
N LEU A 37 -7.03 5.14 13.85
CA LEU A 37 -6.86 3.84 14.54
C LEU A 37 -7.58 3.84 15.90
N LYS A 38 -7.43 4.91 16.68
CA LYS A 38 -8.13 5.06 17.97
C LYS A 38 -9.65 5.12 17.82
N TYR A 39 -10.15 5.82 16.81
CA TYR A 39 -11.59 5.93 16.53
C TYR A 39 -12.19 4.56 16.17
N GLN A 40 -11.46 3.74 15.40
CA GLN A 40 -11.85 2.37 15.08
C GLN A 40 -11.68 1.39 16.26
N GLY A 41 -11.13 1.87 17.39
CA GLY A 41 -10.89 1.02 18.56
C GLY A 41 -9.68 0.11 18.42
N ILE A 42 -8.85 0.32 17.39
CA ILE A 42 -7.61 -0.43 17.15
C ILE A 42 -6.59 -0.03 18.21
N ARG A 43 -6.10 -1.03 18.94
CA ARG A 43 -5.08 -0.85 19.99
C ARG A 43 -3.74 -1.46 19.62
N GLN A 44 -3.72 -2.29 18.59
CA GLN A 44 -2.54 -2.97 18.09
C GLN A 44 -2.58 -3.03 16.56
N VAL A 45 -1.44 -2.78 15.95
CA VAL A 45 -1.15 -3.07 14.55
C VAL A 45 -0.15 -4.23 14.54
N ASP A 46 -0.53 -5.35 13.94
CA ASP A 46 0.29 -6.55 13.91
C ASP A 46 1.43 -6.42 12.90
N TYR A 47 1.15 -5.79 11.76
CA TYR A 47 2.13 -5.54 10.71
C TYR A 47 1.99 -4.13 10.15
N LEU A 48 3.07 -3.37 10.19
CA LEU A 48 3.22 -2.08 9.54
C LEU A 48 4.16 -2.25 8.34
N PHE A 49 3.62 -2.22 7.15
CA PHE A 49 4.38 -2.35 5.90
C PHE A 49 4.89 -0.99 5.43
N LEU A 50 6.16 -0.93 5.08
CA LEU A 50 6.78 0.20 4.38
C LEU A 50 7.10 -0.26 2.97
N THR A 51 6.31 0.17 1.99
CA THR A 51 6.46 -0.29 0.61
C THR A 51 7.77 0.16 0.00
N HIS A 52 8.18 1.39 0.29
CA HIS A 52 9.47 1.99 -0.06
C HIS A 52 9.74 3.22 0.83
N SER A 53 10.83 3.93 0.59
CA SER A 53 11.35 4.96 1.51
C SER A 53 10.94 6.40 1.16
N ASP A 54 10.07 6.62 0.18
CA ASP A 54 9.67 7.96 -0.21
C ASP A 54 8.77 8.62 0.84
N MET A 55 8.90 9.92 1.00
CA MET A 55 8.30 10.66 2.12
C MET A 55 6.78 10.62 2.11
N ASP A 56 6.13 10.56 0.96
CA ASP A 56 4.69 10.44 0.83
C ASP A 56 4.13 9.05 1.17
N HIS A 57 5.02 8.12 1.52
CA HIS A 57 4.68 6.81 2.08
C HIS A 57 5.06 6.68 3.56
N ILE A 58 6.08 7.41 4.03
CA ILE A 58 6.64 7.14 5.36
C ILE A 58 6.67 8.31 6.33
N ASN A 59 6.43 9.56 5.94
CA ASN A 59 6.65 10.73 6.82
C ASN A 59 5.77 10.77 8.08
N GLY A 60 4.62 10.10 8.08
CA GLY A 60 3.77 9.97 9.27
C GLY A 60 4.10 8.77 10.16
N ILE A 61 4.93 7.85 9.66
CA ILE A 61 5.24 6.59 10.38
C ILE A 61 6.08 6.85 11.62
N GLU A 62 7.05 7.75 11.55
CA GLU A 62 7.86 8.11 12.71
C GLU A 62 6.99 8.57 13.88
N ALA A 63 6.06 9.49 13.64
CA ALA A 63 5.16 10.00 14.65
C ALA A 63 4.25 8.90 15.22
N LEU A 64 3.75 8.00 14.37
CA LEU A 64 2.98 6.85 14.79
C LEU A 64 3.79 5.95 15.73
N LEU A 65 5.04 5.63 15.37
CA LEU A 65 5.93 4.78 16.16
C LEU A 65 6.29 5.44 17.50
N LEU A 66 6.61 6.73 17.53
CA LEU A 66 6.90 7.46 18.76
C LEU A 66 5.74 7.45 19.75
N GLN A 67 4.51 7.45 19.25
CA GLN A 67 3.30 7.41 20.06
C GLN A 67 2.80 5.98 20.36
N SER A 68 3.47 4.95 19.86
CA SER A 68 3.05 3.55 20.02
C SER A 68 2.91 3.11 21.49
N LYS A 69 3.66 3.72 22.40
CA LYS A 69 3.56 3.45 23.86
C LYS A 69 2.32 4.06 24.52
N THR A 70 1.59 4.94 23.85
CA THR A 70 0.51 5.74 24.46
C THR A 70 -0.89 5.40 23.96
N GLY A 71 -1.06 4.30 23.21
CA GLY A 71 -2.41 3.90 22.83
C GLY A 71 -2.59 2.96 21.66
N VAL A 72 -1.65 2.89 20.72
CA VAL A 72 -1.66 1.91 19.63
C VAL A 72 -0.26 1.31 19.53
N THR A 73 -0.13 0.02 19.83
CA THR A 73 1.14 -0.70 19.72
C THR A 73 1.40 -1.16 18.30
N ILE A 74 2.66 -1.14 17.88
CA ILE A 74 3.10 -1.72 16.61
C ILE A 74 3.95 -2.95 16.95
N GLU A 75 3.51 -4.13 16.51
CA GLU A 75 4.20 -5.39 16.80
C GLU A 75 5.40 -5.62 15.87
N ARG A 76 5.19 -5.37 14.57
CA ARG A 76 6.20 -5.61 13.55
C ARG A 76 6.20 -4.54 12.49
N VAL A 77 7.39 -4.12 12.09
CA VAL A 77 7.60 -3.34 10.87
C VAL A 77 8.07 -4.30 9.78
N VAL A 78 7.48 -4.20 8.60
CA VAL A 78 7.81 -5.02 7.44
C VAL A 78 8.43 -4.13 6.37
N VAL A 79 9.62 -4.49 5.92
CA VAL A 79 10.36 -3.80 4.84
C VAL A 79 10.70 -4.80 3.74
N THR A 80 11.10 -4.31 2.58
CA THR A 80 11.59 -5.19 1.50
C THR A 80 12.90 -5.86 1.91
N ASP A 81 13.10 -7.13 1.52
CA ASP A 81 14.37 -7.82 1.73
C ASP A 81 15.53 -7.04 1.05
N GLY A 82 16.70 -7.04 1.68
CA GLY A 82 17.85 -6.26 1.23
C GLY A 82 17.83 -4.78 1.61
N LYS A 83 16.69 -4.20 2.01
CA LYS A 83 16.65 -2.88 2.63
C LYS A 83 16.96 -2.98 4.11
N ARG A 84 17.80 -2.06 4.60
CA ARG A 84 18.09 -1.93 6.03
C ARG A 84 17.21 -0.83 6.61
N LEU A 85 16.96 -0.92 7.91
CA LEU A 85 16.18 0.13 8.59
C LEU A 85 16.81 1.52 8.47
N GLU A 86 18.14 1.59 8.34
CA GLU A 86 18.85 2.85 8.12
C GLU A 86 18.46 3.54 6.82
N ASP A 87 17.97 2.79 5.83
CA ASP A 87 17.48 3.32 4.56
C ASP A 87 16.16 4.11 4.72
N TYR A 88 15.48 3.95 5.88
CA TYR A 88 14.27 4.67 6.26
C TYR A 88 14.53 5.82 7.25
N GLY A 89 15.78 6.28 7.37
CA GLY A 89 16.15 7.42 8.19
C GLY A 89 15.78 7.28 9.67
N THR A 90 15.12 8.29 10.24
CA THR A 90 14.75 8.34 11.67
C THR A 90 13.80 7.22 12.09
N ILE A 91 13.02 6.67 11.18
CA ILE A 91 12.14 5.50 11.45
C ILE A 91 12.98 4.33 11.96
N GLY A 92 14.12 4.05 11.33
CA GLY A 92 15.01 2.96 11.75
C GLY A 92 15.54 3.16 13.17
N GLU A 93 15.88 4.40 13.53
CA GLU A 93 16.31 4.73 14.89
C GLU A 93 15.21 4.48 15.93
N VAL A 94 13.98 4.92 15.64
CA VAL A 94 12.83 4.75 16.54
C VAL A 94 12.47 3.27 16.71
N VAL A 95 12.46 2.49 15.62
CA VAL A 95 12.21 1.04 15.66
C VAL A 95 13.23 0.34 16.56
N ASN A 96 14.51 0.66 16.40
CA ASN A 96 15.59 0.10 17.22
C ASN A 96 15.46 0.51 18.70
N GLN A 97 15.21 1.79 18.99
CA GLN A 97 15.05 2.30 20.36
C GLN A 97 13.85 1.66 21.08
N GLN A 98 12.76 1.44 20.36
CA GLN A 98 11.55 0.83 20.91
C GLN A 98 11.58 -0.70 20.90
N LYS A 99 12.59 -1.31 20.27
CA LYS A 99 12.75 -2.76 20.11
C LYS A 99 11.56 -3.41 19.40
N ILE A 100 11.01 -2.71 18.38
CA ILE A 100 9.96 -3.25 17.54
C ILE A 100 10.58 -4.31 16.62
N SER A 101 9.90 -5.44 16.46
CA SER A 101 10.35 -6.52 15.59
C SER A 101 10.35 -6.06 14.13
N VAL A 102 11.38 -6.45 13.36
CA VAL A 102 11.46 -6.17 11.93
C VAL A 102 11.39 -7.47 11.15
N CYS A 103 10.55 -7.48 10.13
CA CYS A 103 10.45 -8.55 9.15
C CYS A 103 10.88 -8.03 7.78
N GLN A 104 11.59 -8.85 7.03
CA GLN A 104 11.88 -8.58 5.62
C GLN A 104 11.00 -9.45 4.76
N MET A 105 10.51 -8.90 3.64
CA MET A 105 9.69 -9.63 2.68
C MET A 105 10.17 -9.40 1.25
N GLN A 106 10.06 -10.47 0.47
CA GLN A 106 10.32 -10.48 -0.97
C GLN A 106 9.28 -11.36 -1.68
N THR A 107 9.32 -11.42 -2.98
CA THR A 107 8.45 -12.26 -3.81
C THR A 107 8.36 -13.69 -3.26
N GLY A 108 7.14 -14.15 -3.03
CA GLY A 108 6.81 -15.47 -2.50
C GLY A 108 6.59 -15.54 -0.99
N ASP A 109 7.03 -14.53 -0.22
CA ASP A 109 6.73 -14.45 1.21
C ASP A 109 5.27 -14.08 1.44
N PHE A 110 4.69 -14.55 2.55
CA PHE A 110 3.29 -14.31 2.84
C PHE A 110 2.96 -14.27 4.33
N ILE A 111 1.85 -13.61 4.64
CA ILE A 111 1.19 -13.63 5.95
C ILE A 111 -0.19 -14.27 5.76
N LYS A 112 -0.53 -15.22 6.63
CA LYS A 112 -1.82 -15.92 6.59
C LYS A 112 -2.53 -15.84 7.93
N ASN A 113 -3.82 -15.47 7.89
CA ASN A 113 -4.72 -15.54 9.03
C ASN A 113 -6.07 -16.09 8.55
N GLY A 114 -6.39 -17.35 8.92
CA GLY A 114 -7.59 -18.02 8.45
C GLY A 114 -7.68 -18.13 6.94
N GLU A 115 -8.70 -17.49 6.34
CA GLU A 115 -8.89 -17.44 4.89
C GLU A 115 -8.15 -16.28 4.21
N LEU A 116 -7.69 -15.30 5.01
CA LEU A 116 -6.91 -14.20 4.47
C LEU A 116 -5.47 -14.66 4.21
N LEU A 117 -5.00 -14.39 3.01
CA LEU A 117 -3.61 -14.51 2.60
C LEU A 117 -3.17 -13.16 2.03
N LEU A 118 -2.08 -12.62 2.58
CA LEU A 118 -1.39 -11.42 2.10
C LEU A 118 -0.01 -11.84 1.62
N GLU A 119 0.22 -11.79 0.32
CA GLU A 119 1.41 -12.32 -0.34
C GLU A 119 2.20 -11.22 -1.04
N CYS A 120 3.53 -11.25 -0.90
CA CYS A 120 4.43 -10.33 -1.59
C CYS A 120 4.69 -10.83 -3.02
N LEU A 121 4.38 -10.00 -4.02
CA LEU A 121 4.60 -10.30 -5.44
C LEU A 121 5.83 -9.57 -6.00
N SER A 122 6.26 -8.48 -5.38
CA SER A 122 7.44 -7.68 -5.73
C SER A 122 7.98 -7.03 -4.44
N PRO A 123 9.28 -6.76 -4.36
CA PRO A 123 10.34 -7.07 -5.31
C PRO A 123 10.87 -8.50 -5.18
N SER A 124 11.51 -8.99 -6.24
CA SER A 124 12.32 -10.20 -6.17
C SER A 124 13.74 -9.88 -5.67
N LYS A 125 14.45 -10.91 -5.23
CA LYS A 125 15.86 -10.79 -4.84
C LYS A 125 16.72 -10.20 -5.97
N GLU A 126 16.47 -10.60 -7.21
CA GLU A 126 17.18 -10.11 -8.39
C GLU A 126 16.99 -8.60 -8.60
N ILE A 127 15.77 -8.09 -8.42
CA ILE A 127 15.49 -6.64 -8.49
C ILE A 127 16.22 -5.91 -7.37
N LEU A 128 16.21 -6.45 -6.15
CA LEU A 128 16.84 -5.83 -4.99
C LEU A 128 18.39 -5.79 -5.06
N GLU A 129 19.01 -6.78 -5.69
CA GLU A 129 20.45 -6.84 -5.88
C GLU A 129 20.95 -5.85 -6.96
N ASN A 130 20.06 -5.31 -7.79
CA ASN A 130 20.40 -4.32 -8.78
C ASN A 130 20.40 -2.91 -8.16
N SER A 131 21.61 -2.42 -7.82
CA SER A 131 21.79 -1.13 -7.14
C SER A 131 21.39 0.11 -7.97
N GLU A 132 21.11 -0.06 -9.26
CA GLU A 132 20.69 1.04 -10.15
C GLU A 132 19.17 1.28 -10.11
N LYS A 133 18.41 0.39 -9.45
CA LYS A 133 16.95 0.52 -9.38
C LYS A 133 16.48 1.64 -8.46
N SER A 134 15.46 2.35 -8.92
CA SER A 134 14.79 3.39 -8.14
C SER A 134 13.96 2.79 -6.98
N GLY A 135 13.57 3.63 -6.02
CA GLY A 135 12.64 3.23 -4.96
C GLY A 135 11.33 2.67 -5.51
N ASN A 136 10.81 3.25 -6.59
CA ASN A 136 9.56 2.81 -7.24
C ASN A 136 9.67 1.41 -7.83
N GLU A 137 10.76 1.08 -8.50
CA GLU A 137 10.97 -0.26 -9.08
C GLU A 137 11.15 -1.34 -8.00
N THR A 138 11.60 -0.96 -6.81
CA THR A 138 11.75 -1.85 -5.65
C THR A 138 10.58 -1.76 -4.66
N SER A 139 9.52 -1.04 -5.01
CA SER A 139 8.33 -0.90 -4.17
C SER A 139 7.67 -2.25 -3.91
N MET A 140 7.26 -2.47 -2.65
CA MET A 140 6.59 -3.70 -2.24
C MET A 140 5.19 -3.75 -2.84
N VAL A 141 4.89 -4.83 -3.57
CA VAL A 141 3.56 -5.12 -4.09
C VAL A 141 2.97 -6.30 -3.34
N LEU A 142 1.79 -6.10 -2.78
CA LEU A 142 1.10 -7.10 -1.97
C LEU A 142 -0.22 -7.52 -2.62
N LEU A 143 -0.44 -8.82 -2.70
CA LEU A 143 -1.72 -9.41 -3.11
C LEU A 143 -2.44 -9.95 -1.87
N LEU A 144 -3.57 -9.36 -1.55
CA LEU A 144 -4.50 -9.89 -0.56
C LEU A 144 -5.56 -10.74 -1.24
N THR A 145 -5.75 -11.95 -0.73
CA THR A 145 -6.88 -12.81 -1.11
C THR A 145 -7.65 -13.26 0.13
N CYS A 146 -8.99 -13.29 0.04
CA CYS A 146 -9.87 -13.80 1.09
C CYS A 146 -11.15 -14.36 0.45
N GLY A 147 -11.26 -15.66 0.38
CA GLY A 147 -12.30 -16.33 -0.40
C GLY A 147 -12.24 -15.92 -1.88
N GLN A 148 -13.29 -15.27 -2.39
CA GLN A 148 -13.35 -14.78 -3.77
C GLN A 148 -12.91 -13.31 -3.90
N PHE A 149 -12.62 -12.65 -2.81
CA PHE A 149 -12.13 -11.27 -2.81
C PHE A 149 -10.63 -11.24 -3.04
N SER A 150 -10.17 -10.31 -3.85
CA SER A 150 -8.76 -10.03 -4.06
C SER A 150 -8.50 -8.53 -4.15
N MET A 151 -7.41 -8.08 -3.56
CA MET A 151 -6.95 -6.70 -3.67
C MET A 151 -5.44 -6.67 -3.90
N LEU A 152 -5.02 -5.88 -4.86
CA LEU A 152 -3.61 -5.65 -5.18
C LEU A 152 -3.20 -4.27 -4.70
N PHE A 153 -2.20 -4.23 -3.83
CA PHE A 153 -1.55 -3.01 -3.33
C PHE A 153 -0.22 -2.86 -4.04
N THR A 154 -0.09 -1.85 -4.85
CA THR A 154 1.05 -1.70 -5.76
C THR A 154 2.12 -0.74 -5.26
N GLY A 155 1.90 -0.04 -4.13
CA GLY A 155 2.78 1.05 -3.72
C GLY A 155 2.99 2.00 -4.91
N ASP A 156 4.24 2.27 -5.24
CA ASP A 156 4.61 3.09 -6.39
C ASP A 156 5.33 2.29 -7.49
N ALA A 157 5.03 0.97 -7.57
CA ALA A 157 5.66 0.08 -8.54
C ALA A 157 5.54 0.59 -9.98
N GLU A 158 6.66 0.56 -10.68
CA GLU A 158 6.80 0.93 -12.08
C GLU A 158 7.62 -0.14 -12.83
N ASN A 159 7.57 -0.13 -14.16
CA ASN A 159 8.46 -0.88 -15.06
C ASN A 159 8.66 -2.36 -14.68
N GLU A 160 9.84 -2.70 -14.13
CA GLU A 160 10.20 -4.07 -13.79
C GLU A 160 9.35 -4.62 -12.64
N GLY A 161 8.95 -3.76 -11.68
CA GLY A 161 8.02 -4.14 -10.63
C GLY A 161 6.68 -4.62 -11.20
N GLU A 162 6.10 -3.89 -12.15
CA GLU A 162 4.87 -4.31 -12.84
C GLU A 162 5.09 -5.61 -13.65
N THR A 163 6.23 -5.71 -14.34
CA THR A 163 6.57 -6.92 -15.12
C THR A 163 6.67 -8.16 -14.23
N LEU A 164 7.32 -8.04 -13.07
CA LEU A 164 7.39 -9.13 -12.10
C LEU A 164 6.01 -9.51 -11.58
N VAL A 165 5.19 -8.53 -11.21
CA VAL A 165 3.82 -8.77 -10.73
C VAL A 165 2.99 -9.50 -11.77
N MET A 166 3.06 -9.11 -13.05
CA MET A 166 2.37 -9.82 -14.14
C MET A 166 2.83 -11.28 -14.24
N SER A 167 4.13 -11.54 -14.13
CA SER A 167 4.69 -12.89 -14.14
C SER A 167 4.18 -13.72 -12.97
N GLU A 168 4.17 -13.15 -11.76
CA GLU A 168 3.68 -13.82 -10.56
C GLU A 168 2.18 -14.12 -10.64
N LEU A 169 1.35 -13.18 -11.08
CA LEU A 169 -0.09 -13.42 -11.28
C LEU A 169 -0.35 -14.52 -12.31
N HIS A 170 0.44 -14.54 -13.39
CA HIS A 170 0.37 -15.60 -14.41
C HIS A 170 0.72 -16.99 -13.84
N SER A 171 1.83 -17.06 -13.09
CA SER A 171 2.30 -18.32 -12.48
C SER A 171 1.27 -18.89 -11.50
N LYS A 172 0.58 -18.02 -10.76
CA LYS A 172 -0.47 -18.35 -9.79
C LYS A 172 -1.84 -18.56 -10.43
N LYS A 173 -1.96 -18.37 -11.74
CA LYS A 173 -3.24 -18.42 -12.48
C LYS A 173 -4.31 -17.50 -11.91
N VAL A 174 -3.90 -16.35 -11.34
CA VAL A 174 -4.81 -15.32 -10.87
C VAL A 174 -5.26 -14.51 -12.07
N THR A 175 -6.56 -14.48 -12.31
CA THR A 175 -7.19 -13.76 -13.42
C THR A 175 -8.26 -12.81 -12.89
N GLY A 176 -8.04 -11.53 -13.05
CA GLY A 176 -8.96 -10.51 -12.58
C GLY A 176 -8.86 -10.27 -11.07
N ILE A 177 -8.58 -9.06 -10.71
CA ILE A 177 -8.48 -8.58 -9.32
C ILE A 177 -9.75 -7.81 -8.98
N THR A 178 -10.30 -8.01 -7.77
CA THR A 178 -11.50 -7.29 -7.37
C THR A 178 -11.21 -5.81 -7.21
N VAL A 179 -10.12 -5.45 -6.51
CA VAL A 179 -9.72 -4.07 -6.25
C VAL A 179 -8.24 -3.88 -6.53
N LEU A 180 -7.90 -2.84 -7.26
CA LEU A 180 -6.54 -2.37 -7.49
C LEU A 180 -6.32 -1.05 -6.72
N LYS A 181 -5.35 -0.98 -5.83
CA LYS A 181 -4.74 0.29 -5.45
C LYS A 181 -3.79 0.67 -6.59
N VAL A 182 -4.12 1.73 -7.30
CA VAL A 182 -3.36 2.19 -8.46
C VAL A 182 -1.98 2.68 -8.03
N ALA A 183 -0.96 2.29 -8.75
CA ALA A 183 0.43 2.61 -8.42
C ALA A 183 0.73 4.11 -8.57
N HIS A 184 1.65 4.58 -7.76
CA HIS A 184 2.25 5.91 -7.83
C HIS A 184 1.22 7.02 -7.99
N HIS A 185 0.17 6.96 -7.14
CA HIS A 185 -0.93 7.94 -7.07
C HIS A 185 -1.62 8.24 -8.42
N GLY A 186 -1.55 7.31 -9.37
CA GLY A 186 -2.05 7.50 -10.73
C GLY A 186 -1.09 8.22 -11.66
N SER A 187 0.22 8.07 -11.46
CA SER A 187 1.26 8.51 -12.39
C SER A 187 1.04 7.90 -13.78
N LYS A 188 1.34 8.67 -14.82
CA LYS A 188 1.30 8.15 -16.20
C LYS A 188 2.37 7.10 -16.50
N ASN A 189 3.43 7.04 -15.65
CA ASN A 189 4.55 6.12 -15.81
C ASN A 189 4.28 4.74 -15.17
N SER A 190 3.16 4.60 -14.45
CA SER A 190 2.75 3.35 -13.81
C SER A 190 1.39 2.87 -14.31
N THR A 191 0.98 1.67 -13.92
CA THR A 191 -0.31 1.07 -14.25
C THR A 191 -0.51 1.04 -15.77
N GLY A 192 0.45 0.40 -16.45
CA GLY A 192 0.51 0.31 -17.90
C GLY A 192 -0.63 -0.51 -18.51
N THR A 193 -0.86 -0.38 -19.82
CA THR A 193 -1.93 -1.11 -20.53
C THR A 193 -1.75 -2.62 -20.41
N GLU A 194 -0.53 -3.14 -20.62
CA GLU A 194 -0.24 -4.58 -20.49
C GLU A 194 -0.48 -5.09 -19.06
N PHE A 195 -0.12 -4.28 -18.06
CA PHE A 195 -0.41 -4.59 -16.66
C PHE A 195 -1.92 -4.69 -16.42
N LEU A 196 -2.71 -3.75 -16.92
CA LEU A 196 -4.17 -3.76 -16.79
C LEU A 196 -4.83 -4.92 -17.54
N GLU A 197 -4.29 -5.36 -18.66
CA GLU A 197 -4.77 -6.55 -19.39
C GLU A 197 -4.63 -7.84 -18.58
N VAL A 198 -3.61 -7.93 -17.72
CA VAL A 198 -3.40 -9.06 -16.80
C VAL A 198 -4.25 -8.90 -15.54
N VAL A 199 -4.17 -7.76 -14.87
CA VAL A 199 -4.83 -7.48 -13.58
C VAL A 199 -6.35 -7.42 -13.72
N ARG A 200 -6.86 -6.79 -14.77
CA ARG A 200 -8.30 -6.61 -15.05
C ARG A 200 -9.11 -6.23 -13.81
N PRO A 201 -8.80 -5.12 -13.17
CA PRO A 201 -9.44 -4.74 -11.92
C PRO A 201 -10.90 -4.35 -12.14
N LYS A 202 -11.79 -4.82 -11.25
CA LYS A 202 -13.19 -4.35 -11.26
C LYS A 202 -13.30 -2.94 -10.72
N VAL A 203 -12.52 -2.64 -9.71
CA VAL A 203 -12.47 -1.35 -9.02
C VAL A 203 -11.00 -0.91 -8.92
N SER A 204 -10.75 0.35 -9.18
CA SER A 204 -9.44 0.98 -9.04
C SER A 204 -9.50 2.15 -8.05
N LEU A 205 -8.63 2.13 -7.06
CA LEU A 205 -8.51 3.18 -6.05
C LEU A 205 -7.26 4.00 -6.31
N ILE A 206 -7.40 5.30 -6.40
CA ILE A 206 -6.28 6.25 -6.53
C ILE A 206 -6.22 7.09 -5.26
N SER A 207 -5.10 7.00 -4.55
CA SER A 207 -4.81 7.88 -3.42
C SER A 207 -4.01 9.08 -3.91
N CYS A 208 -4.59 10.27 -3.88
CA CYS A 208 -3.90 11.50 -4.22
C CYS A 208 -4.54 12.72 -3.55
N GLY A 209 -3.77 13.79 -3.39
CA GLY A 209 -4.23 15.06 -2.85
C GLY A 209 -4.93 15.95 -3.88
N GLU A 210 -5.84 16.82 -3.42
CA GLU A 210 -6.60 17.74 -4.28
C GLU A 210 -5.69 18.72 -5.03
N ASN A 211 -4.72 19.33 -4.34
CA ASN A 211 -3.82 20.34 -4.90
C ASN A 211 -2.37 19.82 -5.00
N ASN A 212 -2.19 18.59 -5.50
CA ASN A 212 -0.85 18.04 -5.63
C ASN A 212 -0.08 18.67 -6.80
N SER A 213 1.22 18.91 -6.60
CA SER A 213 2.10 19.54 -7.59
C SER A 213 2.49 18.59 -8.74
N TYR A 214 2.20 17.31 -8.61
CA TYR A 214 2.56 16.28 -9.58
C TYR A 214 1.54 16.16 -10.73
N GLY A 215 0.33 16.71 -10.55
CA GLY A 215 -0.77 16.58 -11.50
C GLY A 215 -1.47 15.22 -11.43
N HIS A 216 -1.30 14.49 -10.34
CA HIS A 216 -1.95 13.18 -10.14
C HIS A 216 -3.45 13.30 -9.82
N PRO A 217 -4.26 12.33 -10.26
CA PRO A 217 -3.91 11.31 -11.24
C PRO A 217 -3.79 11.92 -12.65
N HIS A 218 -2.84 11.45 -13.44
CA HIS A 218 -2.71 11.85 -14.82
C HIS A 218 -3.87 11.35 -15.67
N ILE A 219 -4.25 12.12 -16.67
CA ILE A 219 -5.39 11.77 -17.54
C ILE A 219 -5.16 10.46 -18.30
N GLU A 220 -3.93 10.20 -18.70
CA GLU A 220 -3.55 8.98 -19.41
C GLU A 220 -3.81 7.73 -18.56
N THR A 221 -3.58 7.81 -17.25
CA THR A 221 -3.85 6.70 -16.33
C THR A 221 -5.35 6.51 -16.13
N LEU A 222 -6.11 7.59 -15.99
CA LEU A 222 -7.57 7.51 -15.90
C LEU A 222 -8.21 6.92 -17.18
N GLU A 223 -7.68 7.26 -18.36
CA GLU A 223 -8.13 6.72 -19.64
C GLU A 223 -7.85 5.21 -19.71
N ARG A 224 -6.63 4.75 -19.41
CA ARG A 224 -6.29 3.33 -19.38
C ARG A 224 -7.18 2.52 -18.42
N LEU A 225 -7.46 3.05 -17.21
CA LEU A 225 -8.33 2.39 -16.25
C LEU A 225 -9.77 2.26 -16.76
N ARG A 226 -10.29 3.30 -17.41
CA ARG A 226 -11.64 3.27 -18.02
C ARG A 226 -11.72 2.31 -19.20
N GLU A 227 -10.69 2.29 -20.06
CA GLU A 227 -10.59 1.34 -21.17
C GLU A 227 -10.51 -0.12 -20.68
N ALA A 228 -9.85 -0.35 -19.55
CA ALA A 228 -9.84 -1.66 -18.88
C ALA A 228 -11.19 -2.02 -18.21
N GLY A 229 -12.18 -1.13 -18.24
CA GLY A 229 -13.51 -1.35 -17.68
C GLY A 229 -13.56 -1.27 -16.15
N SER A 230 -12.59 -0.63 -15.52
CA SER A 230 -12.53 -0.48 -14.07
C SER A 230 -13.37 0.70 -13.59
N GLU A 231 -14.11 0.51 -12.50
CA GLU A 231 -14.74 1.62 -11.77
C GLU A 231 -13.66 2.34 -10.93
N VAL A 232 -13.53 3.66 -11.10
CA VAL A 232 -12.41 4.43 -10.52
C VAL A 232 -12.91 5.34 -9.41
N PHE A 233 -12.29 5.21 -8.22
CA PHE A 233 -12.48 6.09 -7.07
C PHE A 233 -11.18 6.81 -6.75
N VAL A 234 -11.26 8.11 -6.48
CA VAL A 234 -10.09 8.95 -6.22
C VAL A 234 -10.26 9.65 -4.87
N THR A 235 -9.31 9.51 -3.97
CA THR A 235 -9.44 10.03 -2.59
C THR A 235 -9.60 11.55 -2.52
N LYS A 236 -9.08 12.31 -3.49
CA LYS A 236 -9.28 13.77 -3.55
C LYS A 236 -10.76 14.16 -3.71
N ASP A 237 -11.54 13.30 -4.39
CA ASP A 237 -12.96 13.52 -4.67
C ASP A 237 -13.85 12.79 -3.65
N SER A 238 -13.44 11.59 -3.23
CA SER A 238 -14.22 10.67 -2.38
C SER A 238 -13.90 10.77 -0.87
N GLY A 239 -12.84 11.47 -0.48
CA GLY A 239 -12.34 11.43 0.89
C GLY A 239 -11.74 10.06 1.25
N ALA A 240 -11.96 9.59 2.46
CA ALA A 240 -11.56 8.23 2.84
C ALA A 240 -12.47 7.19 2.18
N ILE A 241 -11.87 6.13 1.62
CA ILE A 241 -12.60 5.05 0.96
C ILE A 241 -12.51 3.79 1.82
N VAL A 242 -13.65 3.21 2.15
CA VAL A 242 -13.73 1.95 2.91
C VAL A 242 -14.32 0.85 2.05
N ILE A 243 -13.62 -0.28 1.99
CA ILE A 243 -14.09 -1.49 1.32
C ILE A 243 -14.48 -2.52 2.37
N ALA A 244 -15.75 -2.86 2.43
CA ALA A 244 -16.28 -3.89 3.31
C ALA A 244 -16.60 -5.16 2.52
N VAL A 245 -16.01 -6.30 2.98
CA VAL A 245 -16.17 -7.61 2.35
C VAL A 245 -16.99 -8.50 3.27
N LYS A 246 -18.32 -8.34 3.21
CA LYS A 246 -19.25 -9.18 3.99
C LYS A 246 -20.49 -9.47 3.15
N GLY A 247 -20.59 -10.69 2.64
CA GLY A 247 -21.70 -11.09 1.76
C GLY A 247 -21.67 -10.38 0.39
N GLY A 248 -20.51 -9.92 -0.02
CA GLY A 248 -20.23 -9.14 -1.23
C GLY A 248 -19.29 -7.98 -0.92
N VAL A 249 -18.86 -7.30 -1.96
CA VAL A 249 -18.00 -6.09 -1.86
C VAL A 249 -18.89 -4.86 -1.81
N LYS A 250 -18.68 -4.01 -0.82
CA LYS A 250 -19.34 -2.71 -0.69
C LYS A 250 -18.29 -1.63 -0.52
N ILE A 251 -18.46 -0.52 -1.21
CA ILE A 251 -17.56 0.63 -1.17
C ILE A 251 -18.31 1.79 -0.53
N TYR A 252 -17.66 2.44 0.42
CA TYR A 252 -18.17 3.63 1.10
C TYR A 252 -17.17 4.76 0.93
N GLU A 253 -17.67 5.92 0.57
CA GLU A 253 -16.93 7.15 0.43
C GLU A 253 -17.29 8.09 1.58
N TYR A 254 -16.28 8.68 2.20
CA TYR A 254 -16.44 9.65 3.28
C TYR A 254 -16.06 11.03 2.76
N ILE A 255 -16.94 11.60 1.93
CA ILE A 255 -16.74 12.92 1.33
C ILE A 255 -16.62 13.97 2.45
N LYS A 256 -15.68 14.88 2.29
CA LYS A 256 -15.44 15.98 3.24
C LYS A 256 -16.59 16.99 3.27
#